data_087d969fc00ac3c7ca55c52e396587e0
#
_entry.id   087d969fc00ac3c7ca55c52e396587e0
#
_cell.length_a   1.000
_cell.length_b   1.000
_cell.length_c   1.000
_cell.angle_alpha   90.00
_cell.angle_beta   90.00
_cell.angle_gamma   90.00
#
_symmetry.space_group_name_H-M   'P 1'
#
loop_
_entity.id
_entity.type
_entity.pdbx_description
1 polymer ?
#
loop_
_entity_poly.entity_id
_entity_poly.type
_entity_poly.pdbx_seq_one_letter_code
_entity_poly.pdbx_strand_id
1 'polypeptide(L)'
;MPKFDIRERFEKIINAPVEVVMRTAYDFDLQSILPIRAIISMRELIMGAGGEKSPRKALGLVAETRALGWGTLVEVPNQLLVCGAHCQPWFGNVKFTAIPADEFAVFDLPDQVKIVWSLETTKIETNKTRFVHEVRAFATDDEARRKFMRYWSWARFGIIAIRILLLPAIRRRAEHEWKSRSETDTA
;
A
#
# COMPACT_ATOMS: atom_id res chain seq x y z
N MET A 1 9.18 7.94 -9.42
CA MET A 1 8.52 7.83 -10.74
C MET A 1 7.94 9.18 -11.09
N PRO A 2 8.59 9.96 -12.00
CA PRO A 2 8.15 11.31 -12.36
C PRO A 2 6.91 11.33 -13.27
N LYS A 3 6.80 10.35 -14.19
CA LYS A 3 5.63 10.17 -15.05
C LYS A 3 4.64 9.19 -14.41
N PHE A 4 3.35 9.50 -14.47
CA PHE A 4 2.27 8.64 -13.97
C PHE A 4 0.97 8.96 -14.71
N ASP A 5 0.12 7.94 -14.89
CA ASP A 5 -1.24 8.07 -15.39
C ASP A 5 -2.22 8.30 -14.22
N ILE A 6 -1.88 7.76 -13.05
CA ILE A 6 -2.66 7.87 -11.82
C ILE A 6 -1.74 8.18 -10.65
N ARG A 7 -2.22 9.07 -9.80
CA ARG A 7 -1.60 9.40 -8.51
C ARG A 7 -2.68 9.56 -7.46
N GLU A 8 -2.54 8.80 -6.38
CA GLU A 8 -3.38 8.91 -5.20
C GLU A 8 -2.48 9.16 -3.98
N ARG A 9 -2.77 10.22 -3.23
CA ARG A 9 -2.01 10.60 -2.03
C ARG A 9 -2.96 10.86 -0.87
N PHE A 10 -2.65 10.24 0.25
CA PHE A 10 -3.39 10.36 1.49
C PHE A 10 -2.44 10.72 2.61
N GLU A 11 -2.89 11.60 3.50
CA GLU A 11 -2.08 12.12 4.59
C GLU A 11 -2.87 12.12 5.90
N LYS A 12 -2.18 11.84 7.01
CA LYS A 12 -2.70 11.94 8.37
C LYS A 12 -1.65 12.47 9.32
N ILE A 13 -2.09 13.32 10.24
CA ILE A 13 -1.31 13.68 11.42
C ILE A 13 -1.64 12.66 12.51
N ILE A 14 -0.60 12.10 13.13
CA ILE A 14 -0.68 11.03 14.14
C ILE A 14 0.08 11.52 15.38
N ASN A 15 -0.55 11.46 16.55
CA ASN A 15 0.03 11.87 17.82
C ASN A 15 0.86 10.72 18.44
N ALA A 16 1.93 10.38 17.76
CA ALA A 16 2.93 9.40 18.17
C ALA A 16 4.27 9.69 17.47
N PRO A 17 5.41 9.24 18.02
CA PRO A 17 6.72 9.35 17.39
C PRO A 17 6.80 8.58 16.06
N VAL A 18 7.72 8.99 15.18
CA VAL A 18 7.89 8.42 13.82
C VAL A 18 8.14 6.91 13.86
N GLU A 19 8.89 6.43 14.84
CA GLU A 19 9.25 5.01 15.02
C GLU A 19 8.01 4.16 15.31
N VAL A 20 7.13 4.67 16.17
CA VAL A 20 5.87 4.00 16.51
C VAL A 20 4.94 3.97 15.30
N VAL A 21 4.79 5.09 14.60
CA VAL A 21 3.93 5.20 13.41
C VAL A 21 4.40 4.26 12.31
N MET A 22 5.69 4.28 11.97
CA MET A 22 6.22 3.46 10.89
C MET A 22 6.11 1.97 11.22
N ARG A 23 6.52 1.55 12.42
CA ARG A 23 6.36 0.16 12.86
C ARG A 23 4.91 -0.30 12.82
N THR A 24 3.97 0.52 13.36
CA THR A 24 2.55 0.19 13.31
C THR A 24 2.05 0.02 11.88
N ALA A 25 2.50 0.87 10.94
CA ALA A 25 2.14 0.75 9.53
C ALA A 25 2.72 -0.51 8.88
N TYR A 26 3.96 -0.89 9.21
CA TYR A 26 4.59 -2.12 8.70
C TYR A 26 3.84 -3.37 9.13
N ASP A 27 3.48 -3.43 10.43
CA ASP A 27 2.87 -4.60 11.05
C ASP A 27 1.33 -4.60 10.96
N PHE A 28 0.76 -3.62 10.25
CA PHE A 28 -0.68 -3.47 10.19
C PHE A 28 -1.33 -4.61 9.40
N ASP A 29 -2.22 -5.35 10.05
CA ASP A 29 -3.03 -6.37 9.38
C ASP A 29 -4.21 -5.73 8.65
N LEU A 30 -4.12 -5.66 7.31
CA LEU A 30 -5.20 -5.14 6.45
C LEU A 30 -6.50 -5.93 6.60
N GLN A 31 -6.42 -7.23 6.87
CA GLN A 31 -7.57 -8.11 6.98
C GLN A 31 -8.30 -8.00 8.32
N SER A 32 -7.70 -7.31 9.30
CA SER A 32 -8.37 -6.99 10.56
C SER A 32 -9.57 -6.05 10.37
N ILE A 33 -9.63 -5.35 9.23
CA ILE A 33 -10.71 -4.41 8.90
C ILE A 33 -11.75 -5.10 8.02
N LEU A 34 -12.90 -5.46 8.59
CA LEU A 34 -13.98 -6.18 7.89
C LEU A 34 -14.41 -5.55 6.55
N PRO A 35 -14.64 -4.23 6.44
CA PRO A 35 -14.97 -3.61 5.16
C PRO A 35 -13.87 -3.78 4.10
N ILE A 36 -12.59 -3.75 4.47
CA ILE A 36 -11.48 -3.97 3.52
C ILE A 36 -11.54 -5.40 2.99
N ARG A 37 -11.76 -6.38 3.85
CA ARG A 37 -11.95 -7.79 3.44
C ARG A 37 -13.11 -7.94 2.45
N ALA A 38 -14.24 -7.28 2.71
CA ALA A 38 -15.40 -7.31 1.82
C ALA A 38 -15.08 -6.71 0.44
N ILE A 39 -14.34 -5.59 0.38
CA ILE A 39 -13.93 -4.95 -0.88
C ILE A 39 -13.01 -5.88 -1.67
N ILE A 40 -12.03 -6.50 -1.02
CA ILE A 40 -11.10 -7.44 -1.67
C ILE A 40 -11.87 -8.66 -2.20
N SER A 41 -12.73 -9.27 -1.38
CA SER A 41 -13.52 -10.43 -1.79
C SER A 41 -14.50 -10.11 -2.93
N MET A 42 -15.09 -8.90 -2.91
CA MET A 42 -15.97 -8.45 -4.00
C MET A 42 -15.20 -8.28 -5.31
N ARG A 43 -13.98 -7.71 -5.26
CA ARG A 43 -13.11 -7.63 -6.44
C ARG A 43 -12.78 -9.01 -6.99
N GLU A 44 -12.39 -9.96 -6.12
CA GLU A 44 -12.09 -11.34 -6.50
C GLU A 44 -13.29 -12.00 -7.19
N LEU A 45 -14.50 -11.78 -6.65
CA LEU A 45 -15.74 -12.31 -7.25
C LEU A 45 -16.02 -11.70 -8.64
N ILE A 46 -15.96 -10.37 -8.76
CA ILE A 46 -16.23 -9.65 -10.02
C ILE A 46 -15.22 -10.05 -11.10
N MET A 47 -13.97 -10.26 -10.72
CA MET A 47 -12.89 -10.58 -11.65
C MET A 47 -12.75 -12.08 -11.95
N GLY A 48 -13.59 -12.93 -11.36
CA GLY A 48 -13.52 -14.37 -11.55
C GLY A 48 -12.26 -15.02 -11.00
N ALA A 49 -11.66 -14.42 -9.97
CA ALA A 49 -10.49 -14.96 -9.30
C ALA A 49 -10.89 -16.18 -8.45
N GLY A 50 -10.97 -17.34 -9.06
CA GLY A 50 -11.14 -18.63 -8.39
C GLY A 50 -9.80 -19.14 -7.88
N GLY A 51 -9.49 -18.92 -6.61
CA GLY A 51 -8.30 -19.48 -5.95
C GLY A 51 -8.68 -20.12 -4.62
N GLU A 52 -8.04 -21.23 -4.26
CA GLU A 52 -8.14 -21.82 -2.93
C GLU A 52 -7.79 -20.77 -1.89
N LYS A 53 -8.73 -20.52 -0.99
CA LYS A 53 -8.50 -19.66 0.19
C LYS A 53 -7.59 -20.41 1.16
N SER A 54 -6.29 -20.36 0.91
CA SER A 54 -5.31 -20.82 1.89
C SER A 54 -5.45 -19.97 3.16
N PRO A 55 -5.38 -20.57 4.37
CA PRO A 55 -5.40 -19.82 5.62
C PRO A 55 -4.19 -18.86 5.63
N ARG A 56 -4.46 -17.58 5.39
CA ARG A 56 -3.41 -16.55 5.36
C ARG A 56 -3.00 -16.25 6.80
N LYS A 57 -1.73 -16.42 7.13
CA LYS A 57 -1.14 -15.84 8.33
C LYS A 57 -1.21 -14.31 8.19
N ALA A 58 -1.63 -13.61 9.25
CA ALA A 58 -1.50 -12.16 9.34
C ALA A 58 0.00 -11.83 9.43
N LEU A 59 0.59 -11.44 8.30
CA LEU A 59 2.04 -11.17 8.20
C LEU A 59 2.37 -9.68 8.41
N GLY A 60 1.38 -8.81 8.44
CA GLY A 60 1.54 -7.36 8.37
C GLY A 60 1.65 -6.84 6.93
N LEU A 61 1.30 -5.57 6.76
CA LEU A 61 1.13 -4.90 5.45
C LEU A 61 2.35 -5.08 4.53
N VAL A 62 3.55 -4.81 5.06
CA VAL A 62 4.77 -4.83 4.24
C VAL A 62 5.17 -6.27 3.90
N ALA A 63 5.10 -7.19 4.85
CA ALA A 63 5.43 -8.59 4.62
C ALA A 63 4.43 -9.25 3.65
N GLU A 64 3.13 -8.96 3.77
CA GLU A 64 2.11 -9.43 2.82
C GLU A 64 2.37 -8.88 1.41
N THR A 65 2.71 -7.59 1.29
CA THR A 65 3.03 -6.97 0.01
C THR A 65 4.24 -7.66 -0.65
N ARG A 66 5.31 -7.89 0.10
CA ARG A 66 6.50 -8.62 -0.40
C ARG A 66 6.14 -10.05 -0.82
N ALA A 67 5.32 -10.74 -0.04
CA ALA A 67 4.85 -12.09 -0.38
C ALA A 67 3.99 -12.14 -1.66
N LEU A 68 3.31 -11.04 -2.01
CA LEU A 68 2.57 -10.88 -3.25
C LEU A 68 3.46 -10.61 -4.48
N GLY A 69 4.78 -10.46 -4.31
CA GLY A 69 5.73 -10.26 -5.40
C GLY A 69 6.18 -8.81 -5.62
N TRP A 70 5.93 -7.91 -4.66
CA TRP A 70 6.45 -6.54 -4.73
C TRP A 70 7.91 -6.46 -4.29
N GLY A 71 8.68 -5.64 -4.99
CA GLY A 71 10.06 -5.31 -4.62
C GLY A 71 10.17 -4.06 -3.76
N THR A 72 11.18 -3.99 -2.91
CA THR A 72 11.55 -2.77 -2.20
C THR A 72 12.48 -1.95 -3.10
N LEU A 73 12.08 -0.72 -3.45
CA LEU A 73 12.89 0.19 -4.27
C LEU A 73 13.75 1.11 -3.40
N VAL A 74 13.19 1.59 -2.29
CA VAL A 74 13.89 2.44 -1.32
C VAL A 74 13.37 2.09 0.07
N GLU A 75 14.28 2.00 1.02
CA GLU A 75 13.94 1.86 2.44
C GLU A 75 14.90 2.70 3.29
N VAL A 76 14.35 3.71 3.96
CA VAL A 76 15.04 4.53 4.94
C VAL A 76 14.33 4.33 6.28
N PRO A 77 14.99 3.73 7.28
CA PRO A 77 14.36 3.39 8.56
C PRO A 77 13.61 4.58 9.17
N ASN A 78 12.38 4.35 9.60
CA ASN A 78 11.51 5.33 10.23
C ASN A 78 11.22 6.61 9.42
N GLN A 79 11.52 6.63 8.11
CA GLN A 79 11.30 7.78 7.26
C GLN A 79 10.52 7.44 5.98
N LEU A 80 11.00 6.44 5.24
CA LEU A 80 10.48 6.17 3.90
C LEU A 80 10.58 4.68 3.56
N LEU A 81 9.48 4.12 3.11
CA LEU A 81 9.45 2.85 2.37
C LEU A 81 8.84 3.11 1.00
N VAL A 82 9.49 2.64 -0.05
CA VAL A 82 8.96 2.64 -1.41
C VAL A 82 9.00 1.22 -1.94
N CYS A 83 7.84 0.69 -2.31
CA CYS A 83 7.71 -0.60 -2.97
C CYS A 83 7.23 -0.41 -4.40
N GLY A 84 7.73 -1.24 -5.31
CA GLY A 84 7.37 -1.19 -6.72
C GLY A 84 7.21 -2.58 -7.32
N ALA A 85 6.32 -2.67 -8.31
CA ALA A 85 6.11 -3.86 -9.11
C ALA A 85 5.53 -3.48 -10.47
N HIS A 86 5.56 -4.43 -11.41
CA HIS A 86 4.71 -4.37 -12.59
C HIS A 86 3.64 -5.47 -12.53
N CYS A 87 2.54 -5.23 -13.21
CA CYS A 87 1.44 -6.19 -13.31
C CYS A 87 0.48 -5.82 -14.44
N GLN A 88 -0.48 -6.69 -14.67
CA GLN A 88 -1.65 -6.47 -15.52
C GLN A 88 -2.91 -6.45 -14.63
N PRO A 89 -3.30 -5.30 -14.07
CA PRO A 89 -4.31 -5.23 -13.00
C PRO A 89 -5.74 -5.54 -13.48
N TRP A 90 -5.97 -5.60 -14.79
CA TRP A 90 -7.26 -5.95 -15.42
C TRP A 90 -7.56 -7.45 -15.45
N PHE A 91 -6.63 -8.32 -15.03
CA PHE A 91 -6.88 -9.74 -14.87
C PHE A 91 -7.40 -10.07 -13.45
N GLY A 92 -8.19 -11.14 -13.32
CA GLY A 92 -8.71 -11.60 -12.04
C GLY A 92 -7.59 -12.00 -11.07
N ASN A 93 -6.69 -12.87 -11.52
CA ASN A 93 -5.51 -13.29 -10.77
C ASN A 93 -4.32 -12.39 -11.12
N VAL A 94 -4.25 -11.21 -10.52
CA VAL A 94 -3.13 -10.29 -10.73
C VAL A 94 -1.85 -10.89 -10.14
N LYS A 95 -0.83 -11.03 -10.99
CA LYS A 95 0.51 -11.40 -10.57
C LYS A 95 1.35 -10.13 -10.52
N PHE A 96 1.81 -9.76 -9.34
CA PHE A 96 2.81 -8.71 -9.18
C PHE A 96 4.20 -9.30 -9.36
N THR A 97 5.07 -8.58 -10.06
CA THR A 97 6.45 -8.96 -10.26
C THR A 97 7.34 -7.78 -9.90
N ALA A 98 8.28 -8.02 -9.00
CA ALA A 98 9.26 -7.01 -8.60
C ALA A 98 10.12 -6.59 -9.80
N ILE A 99 10.48 -5.31 -9.84
CA ILE A 99 11.48 -4.77 -10.75
C ILE A 99 12.65 -4.32 -9.88
N PRO A 100 13.90 -4.67 -10.23
CA PRO A 100 15.08 -4.15 -9.55
C PRO A 100 15.07 -2.61 -9.50
N ALA A 101 15.57 -2.03 -8.41
CA ALA A 101 15.45 -0.58 -8.17
C ALA A 101 16.18 0.25 -9.24
N ASP A 102 17.31 -0.22 -9.72
CA ASP A 102 18.12 0.38 -10.78
C ASP A 102 17.46 0.26 -12.17
N GLU A 103 16.69 -0.79 -12.41
CA GLU A 103 15.97 -1.02 -13.66
C GLU A 103 14.57 -0.35 -13.66
N PHE A 104 14.04 0.02 -12.51
CA PHE A 104 12.65 0.48 -12.39
C PHE A 104 12.34 1.69 -13.26
N ALA A 105 13.28 2.63 -13.42
CA ALA A 105 13.08 3.85 -14.21
C ALA A 105 12.92 3.54 -15.70
N VAL A 106 13.74 2.62 -16.22
CA VAL A 106 13.84 2.29 -17.65
C VAL A 106 12.96 1.11 -18.07
N PHE A 107 12.31 0.43 -17.12
CA PHE A 107 11.44 -0.70 -17.41
C PHE A 107 10.29 -0.29 -18.35
N ASP A 108 10.14 -1.01 -19.47
CA ASP A 108 9.20 -0.72 -20.55
C ASP A 108 8.57 -1.97 -21.19
N LEU A 109 8.60 -3.11 -20.49
CA LEU A 109 7.97 -4.34 -20.99
C LEU A 109 6.53 -4.07 -21.46
N PRO A 110 6.18 -4.43 -22.72
CA PRO A 110 4.86 -4.14 -23.29
C PRO A 110 3.71 -4.74 -22.48
N ASP A 111 2.55 -4.09 -22.59
CA ASP A 111 1.27 -4.50 -21.96
C ASP A 111 1.35 -4.63 -20.44
N GLN A 112 2.10 -3.74 -19.77
CA GLN A 112 2.27 -3.73 -18.31
C GLN A 112 1.86 -2.40 -17.68
N VAL A 113 1.62 -2.44 -16.39
CA VAL A 113 1.49 -1.24 -15.54
C VAL A 113 2.55 -1.31 -14.46
N LYS A 114 3.41 -0.31 -14.41
CA LYS A 114 4.31 -0.08 -13.28
C LYS A 114 3.54 0.58 -12.16
N ILE A 115 3.61 0.05 -10.96
CA ILE A 115 2.97 0.62 -9.78
C ILE A 115 4.02 0.82 -8.70
N VAL A 116 3.97 1.98 -8.07
CA VAL A 116 4.77 2.31 -6.87
C VAL A 116 3.81 2.70 -5.78
N TRP A 117 4.04 2.21 -4.57
CA TRP A 117 3.42 2.75 -3.37
C TRP A 117 4.47 3.07 -2.32
N SER A 118 4.21 4.07 -1.50
CA SER A 118 5.11 4.50 -0.45
C SER A 118 4.41 4.75 0.87
N LEU A 119 5.16 4.56 1.95
CA LEU A 119 4.87 5.06 3.29
C LEU A 119 5.96 6.05 3.63
N GLU A 120 5.57 7.25 4.05
CA GLU A 120 6.49 8.31 4.44
C GLU A 120 6.07 8.85 5.81
N THR A 121 7.04 9.04 6.70
CA THR A 121 6.85 9.70 7.98
C THR A 121 7.76 10.91 8.07
N THR A 122 7.19 12.02 8.51
CA THR A 122 7.95 13.25 8.79
C THR A 122 7.64 13.69 10.21
N LYS A 123 8.67 13.88 11.03
CA LYS A 123 8.52 14.41 12.39
C LYS A 123 8.04 15.86 12.32
N ILE A 124 6.94 16.16 13.01
CA ILE A 124 6.45 17.55 13.22
C ILE A 124 6.91 18.02 14.60
N GLU A 125 6.66 17.21 15.62
CA GLU A 125 7.05 17.42 17.02
C GLU A 125 7.55 16.10 17.60
N THR A 126 8.02 16.08 18.83
CA THR A 126 8.54 14.86 19.47
C THR A 126 7.55 13.70 19.42
N ASN A 127 6.26 13.98 19.68
CA ASN A 127 5.20 12.98 19.70
C ASN A 127 4.12 13.24 18.64
N LYS A 128 4.52 13.80 17.48
CA LYS A 128 3.60 14.16 16.40
C LYS A 128 4.26 13.95 15.05
N THR A 129 3.65 13.11 14.25
CA THR A 129 4.18 12.66 12.96
C THR A 129 3.17 12.97 11.87
N ARG A 130 3.67 13.47 10.73
CA ARG A 130 2.93 13.47 9.47
C ARG A 130 3.20 12.13 8.79
N PHE A 131 2.14 11.36 8.56
CA PHE A 131 2.18 10.08 7.85
C PHE A 131 1.53 10.23 6.49
N VAL A 132 2.25 9.86 5.45
CA VAL A 132 1.80 9.94 4.06
C VAL A 132 1.85 8.55 3.42
N HIS A 133 0.78 8.20 2.72
CA HIS A 133 0.72 7.06 1.82
C HIS A 133 0.43 7.55 0.41
N GLU A 134 1.29 7.23 -0.53
CA GLU A 134 1.13 7.61 -1.93
C GLU A 134 1.21 6.38 -2.83
N VAL A 135 0.39 6.36 -3.89
CA VAL A 135 0.46 5.36 -4.95
C VAL A 135 0.52 6.08 -6.29
N ARG A 136 1.41 5.61 -7.15
CA ARG A 136 1.48 6.05 -8.56
C ARG A 136 1.44 4.83 -9.45
N ALA A 137 0.74 4.94 -10.58
CA ALA A 137 0.69 3.91 -11.60
C ALA A 137 0.98 4.53 -12.97
N PHE A 138 1.70 3.79 -13.80
CA PHE A 138 2.08 4.20 -15.16
C PHE A 138 2.02 3.00 -16.09
N ALA A 139 1.22 3.10 -17.15
CA ALA A 139 1.15 2.10 -18.21
C ALA A 139 2.36 2.24 -19.14
N THR A 140 2.96 1.12 -19.52
CA THR A 140 4.18 1.09 -20.33
C THR A 140 3.95 1.48 -21.79
N ASP A 141 2.73 1.26 -22.30
CA ASP A 141 2.32 1.60 -23.65
C ASP A 141 0.85 2.04 -23.72
N ASP A 142 0.40 2.46 -24.91
CA ASP A 142 -0.96 2.96 -25.11
C ASP A 142 -2.03 1.87 -25.01
N GLU A 143 -1.70 0.62 -25.34
CA GLU A 143 -2.62 -0.51 -25.20
C GLU A 143 -2.84 -0.84 -23.72
N ALA A 144 -1.75 -0.96 -22.96
CA ALA A 144 -1.80 -1.13 -21.50
C ALA A 144 -2.57 0.03 -20.85
N ARG A 145 -2.36 1.27 -21.32
CA ARG A 145 -3.06 2.45 -20.79
C ARG A 145 -4.58 2.36 -21.01
N ARG A 146 -5.03 1.97 -22.20
CA ARG A 146 -6.48 1.79 -22.49
C ARG A 146 -7.11 0.74 -21.56
N LYS A 147 -6.46 -0.44 -21.44
CA LYS A 147 -6.92 -1.52 -20.55
C LYS A 147 -6.95 -1.08 -19.09
N PHE A 148 -5.87 -0.42 -18.65
CA PHE A 148 -5.73 0.06 -17.29
C PHE A 148 -6.76 1.12 -16.94
N MET A 149 -7.01 2.11 -17.80
CA MET A 149 -8.00 3.15 -17.54
C MET A 149 -9.43 2.61 -17.51
N ARG A 150 -9.75 1.59 -18.33
CA ARG A 150 -11.03 0.88 -18.24
C ARG A 150 -11.17 0.15 -16.90
N TYR A 151 -10.15 -0.57 -16.46
CA TYR A 151 -10.11 -1.20 -15.14
C TYR A 151 -10.25 -0.16 -14.03
N TRP A 152 -9.47 0.91 -14.07
CA TRP A 152 -9.43 1.96 -13.06
C TRP A 152 -10.76 2.69 -12.91
N SER A 153 -11.53 2.86 -13.98
CA SER A 153 -12.80 3.59 -13.95
C SER A 153 -13.79 3.08 -12.89
N TRP A 154 -13.75 1.80 -12.58
CA TRP A 154 -14.59 1.18 -11.53
C TRP A 154 -13.79 0.74 -10.31
N ALA A 155 -12.57 0.21 -10.48
CA ALA A 155 -11.76 -0.32 -9.39
C ALA A 155 -11.33 0.77 -8.39
N ARG A 156 -11.18 2.02 -8.86
CA ARG A 156 -10.76 3.16 -8.02
C ARG A 156 -11.63 3.34 -6.78
N PHE A 157 -12.92 3.10 -6.86
CA PHE A 157 -13.82 3.30 -5.72
C PHE A 157 -13.47 2.35 -4.56
N GLY A 158 -13.25 1.07 -4.83
CA GLY A 158 -12.80 0.11 -3.82
C GLY A 158 -11.39 0.41 -3.32
N ILE A 159 -10.48 0.74 -4.23
CA ILE A 159 -9.09 1.04 -3.92
C ILE A 159 -8.96 2.30 -3.03
N ILE A 160 -9.71 3.35 -3.31
CA ILE A 160 -9.75 4.58 -2.50
C ILE A 160 -10.41 4.30 -1.14
N ALA A 161 -11.52 3.55 -1.12
CA ALA A 161 -12.21 3.19 0.11
C ALA A 161 -11.29 2.41 1.08
N ILE A 162 -10.46 1.48 0.58
CA ILE A 162 -9.46 0.79 1.40
C ILE A 162 -8.54 1.79 2.10
N ARG A 163 -8.06 2.81 1.42
CA ARG A 163 -7.13 3.79 1.99
C ARG A 163 -7.80 4.73 2.99
N ILE A 164 -9.04 5.12 2.71
CA ILE A 164 -9.85 5.93 3.63
C ILE A 164 -10.10 5.18 4.94
N LEU A 165 -10.21 3.86 4.91
CA LEU A 165 -10.38 3.03 6.09
C LEU A 165 -9.05 2.72 6.80
N LEU A 166 -8.00 2.46 6.02
CA LEU A 166 -6.69 2.03 6.51
C LEU A 166 -5.99 3.11 7.32
N LEU A 167 -5.89 4.35 6.79
CA LEU A 167 -5.09 5.39 7.44
C LEU A 167 -5.61 5.78 8.84
N PRO A 168 -6.93 5.97 9.06
CA PRO A 168 -7.45 6.19 10.41
C PRO A 168 -7.26 5.00 11.34
N ALA A 169 -7.23 3.77 10.82
CA ALA A 169 -7.00 2.58 11.63
C ALA A 169 -5.54 2.50 12.10
N ILE A 170 -4.57 2.75 11.19
CA ILE A 170 -3.15 2.88 11.54
C ILE A 170 -2.96 3.98 12.59
N ARG A 171 -3.56 5.16 12.37
CA ARG A 171 -3.50 6.28 13.32
C ARG A 171 -3.96 5.86 14.71
N ARG A 172 -5.18 5.29 14.82
CA ARG A 172 -5.75 4.86 16.11
C ARG A 172 -4.86 3.86 16.82
N ARG A 173 -4.32 2.88 16.08
CA ARG A 173 -3.45 1.87 16.64
C ARG A 173 -2.13 2.46 17.13
N ALA A 174 -1.48 3.31 16.34
CA ALA A 174 -0.22 3.96 16.70
C ALA A 174 -0.38 4.87 17.94
N GLU A 175 -1.44 5.67 17.98
CA GLU A 175 -1.75 6.55 19.13
C GLU A 175 -2.07 5.75 20.40
N HIS A 176 -2.76 4.62 20.28
CA HIS A 176 -3.03 3.72 21.40
C HIS A 176 -1.74 3.05 21.91
N GLU A 177 -0.92 2.49 21.04
CA GLU A 177 0.37 1.87 21.39
C GLU A 177 1.30 2.86 22.08
N TRP A 178 1.32 4.12 21.60
CA TRP A 178 2.12 5.18 22.21
C TRP A 178 1.65 5.52 23.63
N LYS A 179 0.35 5.72 23.83
CA LYS A 179 -0.22 6.01 25.17
C LYS A 179 0.06 4.91 26.16
N SER A 180 -0.19 3.66 25.80
CA SER A 180 0.05 2.52 26.69
C SER A 180 1.52 2.40 27.16
N ARG A 181 2.48 2.74 26.30
CA ARG A 181 3.90 2.76 26.66
C ARG A 181 4.24 3.89 27.61
N SER A 182 3.76 5.11 27.35
CA SER A 182 4.02 6.26 28.20
C SER A 182 3.44 6.10 29.61
N GLU A 183 2.34 5.38 29.76
CA GLU A 183 1.76 5.03 31.08
C GLU A 183 2.60 4.00 31.82
N THR A 184 3.19 3.03 31.12
CA THR A 184 4.06 1.99 31.75
C THR A 184 5.41 2.57 32.19
N ASP A 185 5.96 3.54 31.47
CA ASP A 185 7.24 4.19 31.78
C ASP A 185 7.12 5.20 32.96
N THR A 186 5.90 5.54 33.37
CA THR A 186 5.63 6.52 34.45
C THR A 186 5.22 5.84 35.77
N ALA A 187 4.99 4.52 35.76
CA ALA A 187 4.56 3.71 36.92
C ALA A 187 5.74 2.96 37.55
#